data_c9fd463e6f5cd5f4d106e9034905121e
#
_entry.id   c9fd463e6f5cd5f4d106e9034905121e
#
_cell.length_a   1.000
_cell.length_b   1.000
_cell.length_c   1.000
_cell.angle_alpha   90.00
_cell.angle_beta   90.00
_cell.angle_gamma   90.00
#
_symmetry.space_group_name_H-M   'P 1'
#
loop_
_entity.id
_entity.type
_entity.pdbx_description
1 polymer ?
#
loop_
_entity_poly.entity_id
_entity_poly.type
_entity_poly.pdbx_seq_one_letter_code
_entity_poly.pdbx_strand_id
1 'polypeptide(L)'
;MAHLQLADGVLNYQIDGPENAPVLVLSNSLGTDLGMWDTQIPLWSQHFRVLRYDTRGHGASLVTEGPYSIEQLGRDVLALLDGLDIQKAHFVGLSMGGLIGQWLGINAGQRLHSLTLCNTAAKIASDEVWNPRIDTVLKGGQQAMVDLRDGSIARWFTPGFVQAQPEQAQRICQMLAQTSPQGYAANCAAVRDADYREQLGRIQVPALIVAGTQDVVTTPEHGRFMQAGIQGAEYVDFPAAHLSNVEIGEAFSAVCSTSCWLTEENAMDEKQRYDAGMQVRRAVLGDAHVDRSLEKLNDFNGEFQEMITRHAWGDIWTRPGLPRHTRSLITIAMLIGMNRNDELKLHLRAAANNGVTRDEIKEVLMQSAIYCGIPAANATFHLAESVWDELGVESRQQ
;
A
#
# COMPACT_ATOMS: atom_id res chain seq x y z
N MET A 1 15.27 17.10 -8.90
CA MET A 1 15.69 16.78 -7.53
C MET A 1 15.53 18.04 -6.70
N ALA A 2 14.96 17.90 -5.53
CA ALA A 2 14.73 19.00 -4.60
C ALA A 2 15.56 18.76 -3.33
N HIS A 3 15.75 19.83 -2.54
CA HIS A 3 16.55 19.78 -1.33
C HIS A 3 15.79 20.35 -0.15
N LEU A 4 15.80 19.62 0.97
CA LEU A 4 15.32 20.13 2.25
C LEU A 4 16.53 20.61 3.07
N GLN A 5 16.44 21.84 3.59
CA GLN A 5 17.46 22.38 4.50
C GLN A 5 17.25 21.81 5.91
N LEU A 6 18.25 21.11 6.41
CA LEU A 6 18.40 20.73 7.83
C LEU A 6 19.34 21.70 8.53
N ALA A 7 19.47 21.58 9.84
CA ALA A 7 20.38 22.42 10.63
C ALA A 7 21.87 22.23 10.26
N ASP A 8 22.24 21.02 9.80
CA ASP A 8 23.62 20.60 9.54
C ASP A 8 23.89 20.30 8.05
N GLY A 9 22.95 20.61 7.14
CA GLY A 9 23.13 20.45 5.69
C GLY A 9 21.83 20.23 4.96
N VAL A 10 21.86 19.58 3.80
CA VAL A 10 20.67 19.37 2.96
C VAL A 10 20.38 17.89 2.77
N LEU A 11 19.10 17.52 2.81
CA LEU A 11 18.60 16.22 2.33
C LEU A 11 18.14 16.38 0.88
N ASN A 12 18.66 15.51 0.01
CA ASN A 12 18.17 15.36 -1.35
C ASN A 12 16.91 14.49 -1.38
N TYR A 13 15.88 14.95 -2.07
CA TYR A 13 14.66 14.18 -2.24
C TYR A 13 14.02 14.39 -3.61
N GLN A 14 13.11 13.51 -3.97
CA GLN A 14 12.27 13.59 -5.16
C GLN A 14 10.86 13.18 -4.82
N ILE A 15 9.89 13.85 -5.45
CA ILE A 15 8.47 13.51 -5.36
C ILE A 15 7.97 13.19 -6.76
N ASP A 16 7.27 12.05 -6.89
CA ASP A 16 6.64 11.58 -8.12
C ASP A 16 5.15 11.31 -7.83
N GLY A 17 4.28 11.53 -8.83
CA GLY A 17 2.84 11.26 -8.73
C GLY A 17 1.98 12.46 -8.36
N PRO A 18 0.64 12.27 -8.21
CA PRO A 18 -0.31 13.34 -8.00
C PRO A 18 -0.13 14.03 -6.64
N GLU A 19 -0.24 15.36 -6.62
CA GLU A 19 -0.03 16.18 -5.40
C GLU A 19 -1.02 15.83 -4.26
N ASN A 20 -2.27 15.52 -4.62
CA ASN A 20 -3.34 15.22 -3.66
C ASN A 20 -3.49 13.73 -3.35
N ALA A 21 -2.59 12.88 -3.86
CA ALA A 21 -2.60 11.46 -3.54
C ALA A 21 -1.97 11.20 -2.16
N PRO A 22 -2.30 10.06 -1.52
CA PRO A 22 -1.65 9.62 -0.29
C PRO A 22 -0.13 9.57 -0.42
N VAL A 23 0.56 9.97 0.64
CA VAL A 23 2.03 10.02 0.61
C VAL A 23 2.61 8.65 0.93
N LEU A 24 3.53 8.19 0.08
CA LEU A 24 4.32 6.98 0.25
C LEU A 24 5.82 7.35 0.34
N VAL A 25 6.41 7.15 1.51
CA VAL A 25 7.85 7.40 1.74
C VAL A 25 8.65 6.13 1.50
N LEU A 26 9.74 6.25 0.73
CA LEU A 26 10.64 5.15 0.41
C LEU A 26 12.01 5.39 1.03
N SER A 27 12.47 4.44 1.86
CA SER A 27 13.74 4.50 2.57
C SER A 27 14.70 3.40 2.15
N ASN A 28 15.91 3.78 1.79
CA ASN A 28 16.88 3.01 1.03
C ASN A 28 17.65 1.98 1.87
N SER A 29 18.21 0.97 1.20
CA SER A 29 19.23 0.09 1.76
C SER A 29 20.56 0.83 1.95
N LEU A 30 21.39 0.34 2.88
CA LEU A 30 22.76 0.82 3.09
C LEU A 30 23.59 0.71 1.80
N GLY A 31 24.22 1.80 1.39
CA GLY A 31 25.05 1.86 0.19
C GLY A 31 24.28 2.08 -1.11
N THR A 32 22.98 2.42 -1.04
CA THR A 32 22.18 2.80 -2.20
C THR A 32 21.63 4.21 -2.07
N ASP A 33 21.17 4.79 -3.16
CA ASP A 33 20.49 6.08 -3.22
C ASP A 33 19.02 5.94 -3.61
N LEU A 34 18.30 7.06 -3.73
CA LEU A 34 16.87 7.08 -4.07
C LEU A 34 16.55 6.37 -5.40
N GLY A 35 17.52 6.20 -6.30
CA GLY A 35 17.37 5.51 -7.58
C GLY A 35 17.20 4.00 -7.46
N MET A 36 17.43 3.38 -6.27
CA MET A 36 17.14 1.98 -6.07
C MET A 36 15.62 1.65 -6.23
N TRP A 37 14.77 2.67 -6.14
CA TRP A 37 13.32 2.57 -6.23
C TRP A 37 12.77 2.88 -7.64
N ASP A 38 13.62 3.16 -8.64
CA ASP A 38 13.18 3.54 -9.99
C ASP A 38 12.20 2.54 -10.62
N THR A 39 12.35 1.25 -10.31
CA THR A 39 11.48 0.18 -10.81
C THR A 39 10.04 0.30 -10.29
N GLN A 40 9.84 0.85 -9.10
CA GLN A 40 8.54 0.98 -8.44
C GLN A 40 7.77 2.22 -8.89
N ILE A 41 8.48 3.25 -9.33
CA ILE A 41 7.88 4.56 -9.61
C ILE A 41 6.77 4.52 -10.66
N PRO A 42 6.93 3.84 -11.82
CA PRO A 42 5.89 3.83 -12.85
C PRO A 42 4.53 3.28 -12.38
N LEU A 43 4.54 2.37 -11.40
CA LEU A 43 3.31 1.82 -10.82
C LEU A 43 2.81 2.68 -9.66
N TRP A 44 3.67 3.01 -8.70
CA TRP A 44 3.24 3.69 -7.48
C TRP A 44 2.86 5.15 -7.68
N SER A 45 3.52 5.85 -8.61
CA SER A 45 3.18 7.26 -8.94
C SER A 45 1.82 7.44 -9.63
N GLN A 46 1.15 6.36 -10.03
CA GLN A 46 -0.21 6.44 -10.54
C GLN A 46 -1.25 6.66 -9.42
N HIS A 47 -0.88 6.29 -8.20
CA HIS A 47 -1.81 6.21 -7.07
C HIS A 47 -1.33 6.95 -5.82
N PHE A 48 -0.02 7.11 -5.65
CA PHE A 48 0.61 7.73 -4.50
C PHE A 48 1.41 8.97 -4.91
N ARG A 49 1.52 9.90 -3.99
CA ARG A 49 2.56 10.92 -3.97
C ARG A 49 3.81 10.28 -3.36
N VAL A 50 4.69 9.74 -4.22
CA VAL A 50 5.86 8.96 -3.82
C VAL A 50 7.00 9.87 -3.46
N LEU A 51 7.40 9.89 -2.19
CA LEU A 51 8.52 10.65 -1.66
C LEU A 51 9.74 9.72 -1.49
N ARG A 52 10.77 9.93 -2.31
CA ARG A 52 12.07 9.26 -2.22
C ARG A 52 13.13 10.23 -1.73
N TYR A 53 14.05 9.78 -0.93
CA TYR A 53 15.13 10.61 -0.43
C TYR A 53 16.45 9.84 -0.33
N ASP A 54 17.56 10.55 -0.43
CA ASP A 54 18.88 10.00 -0.11
C ASP A 54 19.07 10.08 1.41
N THR A 55 19.28 8.94 2.04
CA THR A 55 19.62 8.91 3.47
C THR A 55 20.92 9.67 3.72
N ARG A 56 21.02 10.38 4.84
CA ARG A 56 22.26 11.04 5.29
C ARG A 56 23.49 10.16 5.03
N GLY A 57 24.53 10.69 4.41
CA GLY A 57 25.75 9.95 4.05
C GLY A 57 25.66 9.20 2.72
N HIS A 58 24.54 9.30 1.98
CA HIS A 58 24.32 8.65 0.68
C HIS A 58 23.89 9.65 -0.39
N GLY A 59 24.08 9.27 -1.65
CA GLY A 59 23.63 10.01 -2.82
C GLY A 59 24.07 11.48 -2.79
N ALA A 60 23.12 12.39 -3.01
CA ALA A 60 23.34 13.83 -2.98
C ALA A 60 22.97 14.49 -1.63
N SER A 61 22.68 13.69 -0.59
CA SER A 61 22.44 14.21 0.76
C SER A 61 23.73 14.51 1.52
N LEU A 62 23.57 15.29 2.59
CA LEU A 62 24.68 15.72 3.45
C LEU A 62 25.48 14.53 4.00
N VAL A 63 26.79 14.76 4.15
CA VAL A 63 27.70 13.88 4.87
C VAL A 63 28.26 14.68 6.04
N THR A 64 27.95 14.24 7.26
CA THR A 64 28.48 14.85 8.48
C THR A 64 29.43 13.90 9.19
N GLU A 65 30.07 14.35 10.25
CA GLU A 65 30.90 13.49 11.08
C GLU A 65 30.06 12.43 11.77
N GLY A 66 30.50 11.16 11.74
CA GLY A 66 29.84 10.03 12.39
C GLY A 66 30.35 9.78 13.81
N PRO A 67 29.91 8.71 14.48
CA PRO A 67 28.93 7.72 13.99
C PRO A 67 27.51 8.25 13.92
N TYR A 68 26.69 7.74 12.98
CA TYR A 68 25.25 8.01 12.98
C TYR A 68 24.48 7.00 13.87
N SER A 69 23.23 7.29 14.13
CA SER A 69 22.27 6.37 14.78
C SER A 69 21.00 6.25 13.95
N ILE A 70 20.29 5.14 14.08
CA ILE A 70 18.97 4.98 13.43
C ILE A 70 17.98 6.04 13.96
N GLU A 71 18.07 6.45 15.21
CA GLU A 71 17.31 7.59 15.72
C GLU A 71 17.56 8.87 14.91
N GLN A 72 18.82 9.22 14.66
CA GLN A 72 19.16 10.39 13.84
C GLN A 72 18.57 10.29 12.44
N LEU A 73 18.70 9.14 11.78
CA LEU A 73 18.13 8.91 10.46
C LEU A 73 16.59 8.95 10.47
N GLY A 74 15.94 8.46 11.51
CA GLY A 74 14.50 8.57 11.70
C GLY A 74 14.05 10.01 11.93
N ARG A 75 14.81 10.81 12.66
CA ARG A 75 14.56 12.26 12.84
C ARG A 75 14.73 13.03 11.54
N ASP A 76 15.66 12.64 10.66
CA ASP A 76 15.80 13.23 9.31
C ASP A 76 14.51 12.98 8.49
N VAL A 77 13.90 11.78 8.59
CA VAL A 77 12.61 11.48 7.93
C VAL A 77 11.50 12.36 8.49
N LEU A 78 11.43 12.53 9.82
CA LEU A 78 10.41 13.40 10.43
C LEU A 78 10.60 14.85 10.00
N ALA A 79 11.83 15.34 9.94
CA ALA A 79 12.14 16.69 9.44
C ALA A 79 11.74 16.85 7.95
N LEU A 80 11.91 15.79 7.13
CA LEU A 80 11.48 15.79 5.75
C LEU A 80 9.95 15.88 5.64
N LEU A 81 9.22 15.11 6.45
CA LEU A 81 7.76 15.18 6.50
C LEU A 81 7.27 16.56 6.96
N ASP A 82 7.89 17.13 8.01
CA ASP A 82 7.53 18.44 8.54
C ASP A 82 7.82 19.56 7.54
N GLY A 83 8.98 19.53 6.87
CA GLY A 83 9.36 20.53 5.87
C GLY A 83 8.52 20.48 4.58
N LEU A 84 7.77 19.40 4.37
CA LEU A 84 6.85 19.21 3.23
C LEU A 84 5.37 19.27 3.65
N ASP A 85 5.07 19.67 4.89
CA ASP A 85 3.72 19.75 5.47
C ASP A 85 2.95 18.40 5.43
N ILE A 86 3.68 17.28 5.47
CA ILE A 86 3.10 15.94 5.45
C ILE A 86 2.84 15.48 6.89
N GLN A 87 1.57 15.37 7.27
CA GLN A 87 1.17 14.98 8.63
C GLN A 87 1.35 13.48 8.88
N LYS A 88 0.95 12.65 7.91
CA LYS A 88 1.08 11.18 7.93
C LYS A 88 1.45 10.65 6.56
N ALA A 89 2.14 9.51 6.53
CA ALA A 89 2.50 8.83 5.30
C ALA A 89 2.48 7.30 5.48
N HIS A 90 2.37 6.56 4.38
CA HIS A 90 2.80 5.18 4.30
C HIS A 90 4.33 5.16 4.24
N PHE A 91 4.96 4.17 4.86
CA PHE A 91 6.41 4.05 4.86
C PHE A 91 6.84 2.66 4.40
N VAL A 92 7.70 2.62 3.39
CA VAL A 92 8.34 1.39 2.90
C VAL A 92 9.84 1.54 3.07
N GLY A 93 10.43 0.69 3.90
CA GLY A 93 11.87 0.70 4.16
C GLY A 93 12.52 -0.65 3.89
N LEU A 94 13.63 -0.65 3.14
CA LEU A 94 14.37 -1.85 2.83
C LEU A 94 15.70 -1.86 3.59
N SER A 95 16.01 -2.99 4.27
CA SER A 95 17.28 -3.20 5.00
C SER A 95 17.51 -2.13 6.07
N MET A 96 18.50 -1.25 5.93
CA MET A 96 18.70 -0.08 6.81
C MET A 96 17.44 0.81 6.85
N GLY A 97 16.78 1.03 5.70
CA GLY A 97 15.50 1.73 5.64
C GLY A 97 14.41 1.05 6.48
N GLY A 98 14.45 -0.28 6.58
CA GLY A 98 13.58 -1.04 7.47
C GLY A 98 13.88 -0.83 8.96
N LEU A 99 15.15 -0.66 9.36
CA LEU A 99 15.50 -0.24 10.73
C LEU A 99 14.98 1.17 11.04
N ILE A 100 15.11 2.10 10.07
CA ILE A 100 14.53 3.46 10.20
C ILE A 100 13.01 3.37 10.36
N GLY A 101 12.35 2.52 9.57
CA GLY A 101 10.91 2.25 9.70
C GLY A 101 10.52 1.70 11.06
N GLN A 102 11.29 0.76 11.62
CA GLN A 102 11.06 0.23 12.97
C GLN A 102 11.17 1.35 14.02
N TRP A 103 12.21 2.20 13.94
CA TRP A 103 12.35 3.33 14.85
C TRP A 103 11.16 4.30 14.76
N LEU A 104 10.70 4.61 13.55
CA LEU A 104 9.52 5.44 13.33
C LEU A 104 8.26 4.81 13.90
N GLY A 105 8.03 3.51 13.67
CA GLY A 105 6.90 2.78 14.22
C GLY A 105 6.87 2.75 15.75
N ILE A 106 8.05 2.66 16.39
CA ILE A 106 8.21 2.64 17.86
C ILE A 106 8.04 4.03 18.47
N ASN A 107 8.58 5.08 17.85
CA ASN A 107 8.73 6.41 18.48
C ASN A 107 7.84 7.50 17.86
N ALA A 108 7.32 7.28 16.65
CA ALA A 108 6.54 8.25 15.87
C ALA A 108 5.39 7.59 15.09
N GLY A 109 4.78 6.52 15.59
CA GLY A 109 3.73 5.76 14.91
C GLY A 109 2.53 6.62 14.48
N GLN A 110 2.24 7.71 15.21
CA GLN A 110 1.19 8.67 14.84
C GLN A 110 1.46 9.40 13.51
N ARG A 111 2.68 9.36 12.97
CA ARG A 111 3.08 9.93 11.68
C ARG A 111 2.96 8.91 10.53
N LEU A 112 2.54 7.67 10.82
CA LEU A 112 2.45 6.59 9.85
C LEU A 112 1.00 6.12 9.67
N HIS A 113 0.59 5.91 8.41
CA HIS A 113 -0.62 5.17 8.06
C HIS A 113 -0.36 3.65 8.09
N SER A 114 0.76 3.23 7.52
CA SER A 114 1.23 1.85 7.52
C SER A 114 2.75 1.78 7.45
N LEU A 115 3.30 0.62 7.78
CA LEU A 115 4.72 0.34 7.80
C LEU A 115 5.02 -0.94 7.02
N THR A 116 5.81 -0.86 5.95
CA THR A 116 6.30 -2.03 5.23
C THR A 116 7.80 -2.18 5.46
N LEU A 117 8.19 -3.30 6.07
CA LEU A 117 9.55 -3.64 6.45
C LEU A 117 10.09 -4.72 5.50
N CYS A 118 10.95 -4.33 4.57
CA CYS A 118 11.43 -5.20 3.50
C CYS A 118 12.87 -5.64 3.74
N ASN A 119 13.16 -6.95 3.61
CA ASN A 119 14.52 -7.48 3.67
C ASN A 119 15.35 -6.84 4.80
N THR A 120 14.83 -6.90 6.02
CA THR A 120 15.40 -6.27 7.21
C THR A 120 15.28 -7.17 8.42
N ALA A 121 15.81 -6.75 9.55
CA ALA A 121 15.76 -7.47 10.82
C ALA A 121 15.64 -6.49 11.99
N ALA A 122 15.21 -6.95 13.15
CA ALA A 122 15.22 -6.14 14.37
C ALA A 122 16.64 -5.88 14.90
N LYS A 123 17.61 -6.74 14.49
CA LYS A 123 19.06 -6.58 14.67
C LYS A 123 19.75 -7.15 13.43
N ILE A 124 20.56 -6.34 12.75
CA ILE A 124 21.28 -6.78 11.54
C ILE A 124 22.74 -7.04 11.89
N ALA A 125 23.13 -8.32 11.94
CA ALA A 125 24.48 -8.79 12.23
C ALA A 125 25.04 -8.28 13.59
N SER A 126 26.28 -8.59 13.86
CA SER A 126 26.97 -8.26 15.12
C SER A 126 28.14 -7.30 14.91
N ASP A 127 28.71 -6.83 16.00
CA ASP A 127 29.86 -5.96 16.00
C ASP A 127 31.08 -6.56 15.27
N GLU A 128 31.26 -7.89 15.37
CA GLU A 128 32.33 -8.63 14.69
C GLU A 128 32.21 -8.54 13.16
N VAL A 129 31.01 -8.33 12.63
CA VAL A 129 30.80 -8.14 11.19
C VAL A 129 30.98 -6.68 10.80
N TRP A 130 30.46 -5.74 11.61
CA TRP A 130 30.42 -4.33 11.24
C TRP A 130 31.74 -3.60 11.51
N ASN A 131 32.43 -3.84 12.64
CA ASN A 131 33.62 -3.12 12.99
C ASN A 131 34.76 -3.29 11.97
N PRO A 132 35.10 -4.52 11.49
CA PRO A 132 36.10 -4.67 10.43
C PRO A 132 35.72 -3.96 9.13
N ARG A 133 34.42 -3.93 8.79
CA ARG A 133 33.94 -3.23 7.58
C ARG A 133 34.12 -1.73 7.71
N ILE A 134 33.72 -1.14 8.84
CA ILE A 134 33.93 0.30 9.15
C ILE A 134 35.40 0.65 9.03
N ASP A 135 36.26 -0.13 9.68
CA ASP A 135 37.71 0.07 9.66
C ASP A 135 38.30 0.00 8.25
N THR A 136 37.91 -0.98 7.46
CA THR A 136 38.35 -1.19 6.09
C THR A 136 37.96 0.01 5.21
N VAL A 137 36.72 0.48 5.34
CA VAL A 137 36.24 1.61 4.55
C VAL A 137 36.91 2.91 4.94
N LEU A 138 37.09 3.21 6.23
CA LEU A 138 37.73 4.42 6.69
C LEU A 138 39.22 4.44 6.32
N LYS A 139 39.92 3.31 6.32
CA LYS A 139 41.34 3.20 5.93
C LYS A 139 41.54 3.23 4.42
N GLY A 140 40.65 2.54 3.67
CA GLY A 140 40.78 2.38 2.21
C GLY A 140 40.10 3.46 1.39
N GLY A 141 39.28 4.29 2.01
CA GLY A 141 38.56 5.37 1.33
C GLY A 141 37.73 4.90 0.14
N GLN A 142 37.72 5.67 -0.94
CA GLN A 142 36.89 5.38 -2.11
C GLN A 142 37.25 4.05 -2.78
N GLN A 143 38.51 3.61 -2.73
CA GLN A 143 38.92 2.32 -3.28
C GLN A 143 38.23 1.16 -2.53
N ALA A 144 38.12 1.23 -1.21
CA ALA A 144 37.42 0.22 -0.43
C ALA A 144 35.92 0.15 -0.78
N MET A 145 35.27 1.28 -1.13
CA MET A 145 33.89 1.29 -1.61
C MET A 145 33.76 0.58 -2.97
N VAL A 146 34.72 0.78 -3.87
CA VAL A 146 34.78 0.07 -5.16
C VAL A 146 34.96 -1.44 -4.95
N ASP A 147 35.86 -1.83 -4.05
CA ASP A 147 36.12 -3.24 -3.74
C ASP A 147 34.92 -3.93 -3.09
N LEU A 148 34.16 -3.22 -2.25
CA LEU A 148 32.93 -3.71 -1.64
C LEU A 148 31.81 -3.95 -2.65
N ARG A 149 31.76 -3.19 -3.74
CA ARG A 149 30.78 -3.34 -4.82
C ARG A 149 30.73 -4.76 -5.35
N ASP A 150 31.88 -5.32 -5.69
CA ASP A 150 31.95 -6.62 -6.37
C ASP A 150 31.47 -7.75 -5.45
N GLY A 151 31.78 -7.70 -4.14
CA GLY A 151 31.25 -8.62 -3.15
C GLY A 151 29.79 -8.42 -2.78
N SER A 152 29.19 -7.29 -3.17
CA SER A 152 27.79 -6.99 -2.85
C SER A 152 26.81 -7.58 -3.86
N ILE A 153 27.18 -7.76 -5.11
CA ILE A 153 26.34 -8.37 -6.16
C ILE A 153 25.77 -9.70 -5.68
N ALA A 154 26.61 -10.62 -5.21
CA ALA A 154 26.23 -11.96 -4.78
C ALA A 154 25.36 -12.00 -3.50
N ARG A 155 25.35 -10.92 -2.72
CA ARG A 155 24.51 -10.78 -1.53
C ARG A 155 23.17 -10.11 -1.84
N TRP A 156 23.16 -9.19 -2.82
CA TRP A 156 22.00 -8.38 -3.15
C TRP A 156 21.07 -9.04 -4.14
N PHE A 157 21.59 -9.88 -5.04
CA PHE A 157 20.84 -10.48 -6.14
C PHE A 157 21.09 -11.98 -6.26
N THR A 158 20.09 -12.69 -6.74
CA THR A 158 20.27 -14.11 -7.12
C THR A 158 21.11 -14.22 -8.39
N PRO A 159 21.84 -15.35 -8.57
CA PRO A 159 22.59 -15.58 -9.82
C PRO A 159 21.73 -15.51 -11.08
N GLY A 160 20.46 -15.97 -11.00
CA GLY A 160 19.52 -15.93 -12.10
C GLY A 160 19.19 -14.50 -12.53
N PHE A 161 18.99 -13.61 -11.57
CA PHE A 161 18.75 -12.18 -11.87
C PHE A 161 19.98 -11.51 -12.49
N VAL A 162 21.17 -11.75 -11.91
CA VAL A 162 22.42 -11.18 -12.44
C VAL A 162 22.68 -11.60 -13.89
N GLN A 163 22.36 -12.87 -14.22
CA GLN A 163 22.47 -13.37 -15.58
C GLN A 163 21.44 -12.75 -16.53
N ALA A 164 20.20 -12.56 -16.08
CA ALA A 164 19.10 -12.04 -16.90
C ALA A 164 19.14 -10.51 -17.05
N GLN A 165 19.61 -9.78 -16.01
CA GLN A 165 19.60 -8.31 -15.93
C GLN A 165 20.95 -7.75 -15.44
N PRO A 166 22.08 -8.06 -16.13
CA PRO A 166 23.41 -7.69 -15.65
C PRO A 166 23.61 -6.18 -15.51
N GLU A 167 23.06 -5.40 -16.44
CA GLU A 167 23.19 -3.93 -16.43
C GLU A 167 22.45 -3.32 -15.24
N GLN A 168 21.26 -3.82 -14.90
CA GLN A 168 20.49 -3.36 -13.76
C GLN A 168 21.20 -3.69 -12.44
N ALA A 169 21.70 -4.92 -12.29
CA ALA A 169 22.48 -5.32 -11.13
C ALA A 169 23.73 -4.46 -10.95
N GLN A 170 24.47 -4.21 -12.04
CA GLN A 170 25.65 -3.34 -12.02
C GLN A 170 25.30 -1.89 -11.67
N ARG A 171 24.22 -1.32 -12.23
CA ARG A 171 23.77 0.04 -11.93
C ARG A 171 23.52 0.23 -10.45
N ILE A 172 22.81 -0.72 -9.81
CA ILE A 172 22.54 -0.65 -8.37
C ILE A 172 23.81 -0.80 -7.55
N CYS A 173 24.67 -1.74 -7.89
CA CYS A 173 25.96 -1.90 -7.18
C CYS A 173 26.91 -0.71 -7.38
N GLN A 174 26.78 0.03 -8.47
CA GLN A 174 27.54 1.26 -8.69
C GLN A 174 27.20 2.37 -7.70
N MET A 175 25.97 2.42 -7.18
CA MET A 175 25.58 3.36 -6.11
C MET A 175 26.48 3.18 -4.87
N LEU A 176 26.77 1.92 -4.49
CA LEU A 176 27.67 1.61 -3.38
C LEU A 176 29.08 2.17 -3.64
N ALA A 177 29.61 1.93 -4.84
CA ALA A 177 30.93 2.42 -5.22
C ALA A 177 31.03 3.96 -5.25
N GLN A 178 29.92 4.65 -5.39
CA GLN A 178 29.85 6.12 -5.42
C GLN A 178 29.53 6.74 -4.05
N THR A 179 29.10 5.93 -3.07
CA THR A 179 28.77 6.41 -1.73
C THR A 179 30.03 6.93 -1.01
N SER A 180 29.89 8.03 -0.26
CA SER A 180 30.97 8.57 0.59
C SER A 180 31.48 7.52 1.58
N PRO A 181 32.77 7.24 1.66
CA PRO A 181 33.33 6.31 2.65
C PRO A 181 33.00 6.70 4.09
N GLN A 182 33.05 7.99 4.41
CA GLN A 182 32.71 8.52 5.73
C GLN A 182 31.21 8.31 6.02
N GLY A 183 30.35 8.68 5.05
CA GLY A 183 28.90 8.49 5.17
C GLY A 183 28.51 7.03 5.29
N TYR A 184 29.14 6.15 4.50
CA TYR A 184 28.89 4.70 4.57
C TYR A 184 29.31 4.12 5.93
N ALA A 185 30.53 4.44 6.41
CA ALA A 185 31.04 3.98 7.70
C ALA A 185 30.17 4.48 8.87
N ALA A 186 29.72 5.73 8.83
CA ALA A 186 28.82 6.31 9.83
C ALA A 186 27.47 5.59 9.86
N ASN A 187 26.89 5.21 8.69
CA ASN A 187 25.68 4.43 8.59
C ASN A 187 25.88 2.95 9.00
N CYS A 188 27.03 2.35 8.73
CA CYS A 188 27.38 1.01 9.26
C CYS A 188 27.32 1.00 10.79
N ALA A 189 27.81 2.07 11.46
CA ALA A 189 27.70 2.19 12.91
C ALA A 189 26.22 2.30 13.36
N ALA A 190 25.40 3.07 12.65
CA ALA A 190 23.96 3.15 12.94
C ALA A 190 23.26 1.79 12.85
N VAL A 191 23.57 0.99 11.83
CA VAL A 191 23.02 -0.37 11.66
C VAL A 191 23.57 -1.33 12.73
N ARG A 192 24.87 -1.26 13.04
CA ARG A 192 25.50 -2.06 14.09
C ARG A 192 24.83 -1.88 15.44
N ASP A 193 24.57 -0.63 15.82
CA ASP A 193 24.12 -0.26 17.17
C ASP A 193 22.59 -0.42 17.34
N ALA A 194 21.83 -0.55 16.23
CA ALA A 194 20.40 -0.75 16.26
C ALA A 194 20.02 -2.15 16.79
N ASP A 195 19.15 -2.19 17.79
CA ASP A 195 18.55 -3.42 18.32
C ASP A 195 17.12 -3.15 18.81
N TYR A 196 16.14 -3.63 18.06
CA TYR A 196 14.71 -3.43 18.34
C TYR A 196 14.01 -4.73 18.77
N ARG A 197 14.73 -5.82 19.03
CA ARG A 197 14.16 -7.13 19.33
C ARG A 197 13.17 -7.10 20.49
N GLU A 198 13.47 -6.33 21.52
CA GLU A 198 12.61 -6.20 22.73
C GLU A 198 11.55 -5.08 22.59
N GLN A 199 11.58 -4.30 21.50
CA GLN A 199 10.73 -3.13 21.32
C GLN A 199 9.69 -3.31 20.22
N LEU A 200 9.69 -4.41 19.46
CA LEU A 200 8.78 -4.66 18.34
C LEU A 200 7.30 -4.52 18.72
N GLY A 201 6.92 -4.98 19.92
CA GLY A 201 5.56 -4.87 20.45
C GLY A 201 5.05 -3.44 20.68
N ARG A 202 5.93 -2.43 20.57
CA ARG A 202 5.54 -1.00 20.61
C ARG A 202 5.06 -0.47 19.27
N ILE A 203 5.28 -1.21 18.19
CA ILE A 203 4.77 -0.84 16.86
C ILE A 203 3.27 -1.18 16.82
N GLN A 204 2.44 -0.15 16.73
CA GLN A 204 0.96 -0.26 16.78
C GLN A 204 0.30 0.05 15.42
N VAL A 205 1.08 0.48 14.43
CA VAL A 205 0.57 0.74 13.08
C VAL A 205 0.47 -0.55 12.30
N PRO A 206 -0.47 -0.67 11.34
CA PRO A 206 -0.54 -1.81 10.44
C PRO A 206 0.82 -2.06 9.77
N ALA A 207 1.31 -3.28 9.85
CA ALA A 207 2.65 -3.62 9.37
C ALA A 207 2.64 -4.80 8.41
N LEU A 208 3.40 -4.68 7.31
CA LEU A 208 3.73 -5.77 6.40
C LEU A 208 5.23 -6.05 6.48
N ILE A 209 5.58 -7.32 6.63
CA ILE A 209 6.95 -7.81 6.55
C ILE A 209 7.17 -8.50 5.20
N VAL A 210 8.16 -8.03 4.44
CA VAL A 210 8.53 -8.61 3.14
C VAL A 210 9.92 -9.21 3.25
N ALA A 211 10.10 -10.48 2.87
CA ALA A 211 11.38 -11.17 2.90
C ALA A 211 11.74 -11.79 1.55
N GLY A 212 13.03 -11.95 1.28
CA GLY A 212 13.55 -12.75 0.19
C GLY A 212 13.94 -14.13 0.68
N THR A 213 13.46 -15.22 0.06
CA THR A 213 13.78 -16.59 0.48
C THR A 213 15.25 -16.96 0.24
N GLN A 214 15.96 -16.18 -0.60
CA GLN A 214 17.38 -16.34 -0.91
C GLN A 214 18.23 -15.18 -0.33
N ASP A 215 17.67 -14.39 0.56
CA ASP A 215 18.39 -13.31 1.25
C ASP A 215 19.33 -13.93 2.32
N VAL A 216 20.62 -13.75 2.11
CA VAL A 216 21.67 -14.22 3.05
C VAL A 216 22.09 -13.14 4.05
N VAL A 217 21.56 -11.91 3.91
CA VAL A 217 21.87 -10.78 4.81
C VAL A 217 20.83 -10.70 5.92
N THR A 218 19.55 -10.68 5.55
CA THR A 218 18.41 -10.67 6.45
C THR A 218 17.46 -11.79 6.04
N THR A 219 17.71 -12.98 6.60
CA THR A 219 17.03 -14.21 6.20
C THR A 219 15.53 -14.19 6.52
N PRO A 220 14.71 -15.07 5.92
CA PRO A 220 13.29 -15.21 6.24
C PRO A 220 12.98 -15.36 7.74
N GLU A 221 13.88 -15.98 8.50
CA GLU A 221 13.75 -16.15 9.95
C GLU A 221 13.72 -14.79 10.68
N HIS A 222 14.52 -13.82 10.24
CA HIS A 222 14.48 -12.46 10.76
C HIS A 222 13.12 -11.80 10.51
N GLY A 223 12.56 -11.99 9.31
CA GLY A 223 11.23 -11.50 8.96
C GLY A 223 10.14 -12.12 9.83
N ARG A 224 10.17 -13.44 10.02
CA ARG A 224 9.22 -14.16 10.89
C ARG A 224 9.36 -13.77 12.36
N PHE A 225 10.57 -13.50 12.82
CA PHE A 225 10.80 -12.97 14.17
C PHE A 225 10.12 -11.59 14.35
N MET A 226 10.26 -10.70 13.38
CA MET A 226 9.58 -9.39 13.43
C MET A 226 8.06 -9.55 13.35
N GLN A 227 7.54 -10.42 12.48
CA GLN A 227 6.11 -10.72 12.41
C GLN A 227 5.56 -11.19 13.75
N ALA A 228 6.25 -12.09 14.42
CA ALA A 228 5.83 -12.58 15.74
C ALA A 228 5.89 -11.52 16.83
N GLY A 229 6.78 -10.54 16.71
CA GLY A 229 6.97 -9.45 17.69
C GLY A 229 6.05 -8.25 17.47
N ILE A 230 5.48 -8.05 16.28
CA ILE A 230 4.61 -6.92 15.95
C ILE A 230 3.17 -7.42 15.86
N GLN A 231 2.31 -6.91 16.72
CA GLN A 231 0.90 -7.36 16.78
C GLN A 231 0.17 -7.07 15.46
N GLY A 232 -0.43 -8.11 14.87
CA GLY A 232 -1.21 -8.01 13.64
C GLY A 232 -0.38 -7.83 12.38
N ALA A 233 0.96 -7.98 12.44
CA ALA A 233 1.79 -7.88 11.25
C ALA A 233 1.54 -9.02 10.26
N GLU A 234 1.42 -8.66 9.00
CA GLU A 234 1.37 -9.60 7.88
C GLU A 234 2.79 -9.96 7.43
N TYR A 235 2.95 -11.15 6.81
CA TYR A 235 4.22 -11.62 6.30
C TYR A 235 4.06 -12.19 4.90
N VAL A 236 4.97 -11.81 4.02
CA VAL A 236 5.09 -12.39 2.68
C VAL A 236 6.56 -12.62 2.35
N ASP A 237 6.87 -13.72 1.65
CA ASP A 237 8.21 -13.94 1.10
C ASP A 237 8.15 -14.23 -0.40
N PHE A 238 9.29 -13.96 -1.06
CA PHE A 238 9.46 -14.12 -2.49
C PHE A 238 10.78 -14.85 -2.81
N PRO A 239 10.87 -15.56 -3.95
CA PRO A 239 12.11 -16.18 -4.40
C PRO A 239 13.12 -15.14 -4.92
N ALA A 240 13.59 -14.27 -4.04
CA ALA A 240 14.50 -13.17 -4.31
C ALA A 240 15.61 -13.11 -3.24
N ALA A 241 16.69 -12.41 -3.53
CA ALA A 241 17.74 -12.09 -2.59
C ALA A 241 17.45 -10.76 -1.83
N HIS A 242 18.51 -10.04 -1.39
CA HIS A 242 18.38 -8.90 -0.47
C HIS A 242 17.67 -7.68 -1.06
N LEU A 243 17.92 -7.33 -2.33
CA LEU A 243 17.23 -6.21 -2.99
C LEU A 243 16.03 -6.71 -3.80
N SER A 244 15.07 -7.33 -3.13
CA SER A 244 13.88 -7.94 -3.73
C SER A 244 13.04 -6.92 -4.54
N ASN A 245 13.02 -5.66 -4.15
CA ASN A 245 12.34 -4.58 -4.89
C ASN A 245 12.89 -4.39 -6.32
N VAL A 246 14.20 -4.63 -6.51
CA VAL A 246 14.83 -4.56 -7.84
C VAL A 246 14.66 -5.87 -8.60
N GLU A 247 14.84 -7.00 -7.91
CA GLU A 247 14.89 -8.33 -8.52
C GLU A 247 13.52 -8.81 -9.02
N ILE A 248 12.45 -8.51 -8.27
CA ILE A 248 11.08 -8.93 -8.60
C ILE A 248 10.12 -7.72 -8.62
N GLY A 249 10.59 -6.60 -9.14
CA GLY A 249 9.99 -5.27 -9.06
C GLY A 249 8.47 -5.20 -9.16
N GLU A 250 7.86 -5.89 -10.14
CA GLU A 250 6.41 -5.87 -10.35
C GLU A 250 5.65 -6.57 -9.21
N ALA A 251 6.03 -7.80 -8.85
CA ALA A 251 5.40 -8.56 -7.77
C ALA A 251 5.58 -7.88 -6.41
N PHE A 252 6.78 -7.36 -6.13
CA PHE A 252 7.07 -6.56 -4.95
C PHE A 252 6.16 -5.32 -4.88
N SER A 253 6.07 -4.58 -5.99
CA SER A 253 5.26 -3.36 -6.05
C SER A 253 3.79 -3.64 -5.79
N ALA A 254 3.23 -4.71 -6.37
CA ALA A 254 1.84 -5.10 -6.20
C ALA A 254 1.49 -5.39 -4.73
N VAL A 255 2.33 -6.18 -4.05
CA VAL A 255 2.08 -6.58 -2.65
C VAL A 255 2.19 -5.38 -1.70
N CYS A 256 3.23 -4.54 -1.85
CA CYS A 256 3.37 -3.36 -1.01
C CYS A 256 2.23 -2.35 -1.24
N SER A 257 1.77 -2.18 -2.49
CA SER A 257 0.61 -1.32 -2.79
C SER A 257 -0.66 -1.84 -2.11
N THR A 258 -0.94 -3.14 -2.19
CA THR A 258 -2.13 -3.74 -1.57
C THR A 258 -2.17 -3.49 -0.07
N SER A 259 -1.04 -3.65 0.63
CA SER A 259 -0.95 -3.36 2.06
C SER A 259 -1.21 -1.88 2.38
N CYS A 260 -0.68 -0.94 1.58
CA CYS A 260 -0.96 0.48 1.73
C CYS A 260 -2.45 0.81 1.48
N TRP A 261 -3.04 0.24 0.43
CA TRP A 261 -4.46 0.44 0.10
C TRP A 261 -5.41 -0.08 1.18
N LEU A 262 -5.15 -1.28 1.71
CA LEU A 262 -5.99 -1.87 2.75
C LEU A 262 -6.00 -1.01 4.03
N THR A 263 -4.91 -0.31 4.33
CA THR A 263 -4.85 0.61 5.48
C THR A 263 -5.57 1.92 5.23
N GLU A 264 -5.65 2.40 3.99
CA GLU A 264 -6.44 3.60 3.64
C GLU A 264 -7.93 3.31 3.60
N GLU A 265 -8.33 2.16 3.04
CA GLU A 265 -9.72 1.70 3.12
C GLU A 265 -10.18 1.52 4.58
N ASN A 266 -9.29 1.13 5.50
CA ASN A 266 -9.54 1.07 6.93
C ASN A 266 -9.43 2.43 7.64
N ALA A 267 -8.76 3.43 7.06
CA ALA A 267 -8.57 4.76 7.67
C ALA A 267 -9.75 5.71 7.43
N MET A 268 -10.71 5.36 6.57
CA MET A 268 -12.00 6.04 6.58
C MET A 268 -12.66 5.67 7.92
N ASP A 269 -12.77 6.66 8.83
CA ASP A 269 -13.47 6.51 10.10
C ASP A 269 -14.77 5.71 9.84
N GLU A 270 -15.06 4.71 10.63
CA GLU A 270 -16.29 3.89 10.57
C GLU A 270 -17.53 4.77 10.37
N LYS A 271 -17.53 5.95 10.98
CA LYS A 271 -18.56 6.96 10.82
C LYS A 271 -18.56 7.58 9.42
N GLN A 272 -17.41 7.95 8.87
CA GLN A 272 -17.30 8.52 7.51
C GLN A 272 -17.72 7.51 6.45
N ARG A 273 -17.38 6.23 6.65
CA ARG A 273 -17.80 5.12 5.79
C ARG A 273 -19.30 4.91 5.83
N TYR A 274 -19.89 4.96 7.02
CA TYR A 274 -21.34 4.90 7.21
C TYR A 274 -22.03 6.09 6.56
N ASP A 275 -21.55 7.31 6.78
CA ASP A 275 -22.14 8.54 6.24
C ASP A 275 -22.07 8.57 4.71
N ALA A 276 -20.93 8.20 4.11
CA ALA A 276 -20.77 8.07 2.66
C ALA A 276 -21.68 6.97 2.10
N GLY A 277 -21.74 5.83 2.77
CA GLY A 277 -22.62 4.71 2.43
C GLY A 277 -24.09 5.09 2.50
N MET A 278 -24.51 5.82 3.53
CA MET A 278 -25.88 6.32 3.68
C MET A 278 -26.25 7.29 2.56
N GLN A 279 -25.34 8.21 2.21
CA GLN A 279 -25.56 9.13 1.09
C GLN A 279 -25.77 8.39 -0.25
N VAL A 280 -24.95 7.39 -0.53
CA VAL A 280 -25.09 6.57 -1.75
C VAL A 280 -26.34 5.70 -1.71
N ARG A 281 -26.66 5.09 -0.58
CA ARG A 281 -27.86 4.28 -0.37
C ARG A 281 -29.14 5.09 -0.68
N ARG A 282 -29.20 6.34 -0.19
CA ARG A 282 -30.28 7.26 -0.46
C ARG A 282 -30.37 7.65 -1.94
N ALA A 283 -29.24 7.98 -2.54
CA ALA A 283 -29.18 8.35 -3.96
C ALA A 283 -29.61 7.19 -4.88
N VAL A 284 -29.30 5.94 -4.53
CA VAL A 284 -29.63 4.74 -5.31
C VAL A 284 -31.08 4.27 -5.06
N LEU A 285 -31.48 4.12 -3.81
CA LEU A 285 -32.78 3.51 -3.45
C LEU A 285 -33.91 4.53 -3.26
N GLY A 286 -33.56 5.83 -3.13
CA GLY A 286 -34.47 6.93 -2.83
C GLY A 286 -34.70 7.12 -1.32
N ASP A 287 -34.86 8.39 -0.90
CA ASP A 287 -35.01 8.76 0.51
C ASP A 287 -36.18 8.07 1.20
N ALA A 288 -37.36 8.05 0.58
CA ALA A 288 -38.54 7.45 1.15
C ALA A 288 -38.42 5.94 1.46
N HIS A 289 -37.60 5.20 0.67
CA HIS A 289 -37.33 3.79 0.96
C HIS A 289 -36.38 3.65 2.14
N VAL A 290 -35.32 4.47 2.16
CA VAL A 290 -34.30 4.43 3.22
C VAL A 290 -34.93 4.84 4.56
N ASP A 291 -35.75 5.90 4.58
CA ASP A 291 -36.44 6.35 5.81
C ASP A 291 -37.33 5.26 6.40
N ARG A 292 -38.16 4.61 5.57
CA ARG A 292 -38.96 3.44 6.04
C ARG A 292 -38.11 2.28 6.54
N SER A 293 -36.90 2.08 5.99
CA SER A 293 -35.97 1.06 6.48
C SER A 293 -35.39 1.43 7.85
N LEU A 294 -35.07 2.71 8.05
CA LEU A 294 -34.54 3.22 9.31
C LEU A 294 -35.59 3.20 10.44
N GLU A 295 -36.87 3.50 10.13
CA GLU A 295 -37.98 3.40 11.08
C GLU A 295 -38.21 1.99 11.63
N LYS A 296 -37.76 0.96 10.91
CA LYS A 296 -37.89 -0.46 11.31
C LYS A 296 -36.67 -1.00 12.05
N LEU A 297 -35.68 -0.14 12.34
CA LEU A 297 -34.49 -0.56 13.09
C LEU A 297 -34.88 -0.92 14.53
N ASN A 298 -34.27 -1.98 15.01
CA ASN A 298 -34.40 -2.47 16.39
C ASN A 298 -33.10 -3.19 16.80
N ASP A 299 -33.03 -3.71 18.02
CA ASP A 299 -31.87 -4.40 18.58
C ASP A 299 -31.48 -5.69 17.84
N PHE A 300 -32.42 -6.31 17.13
CA PHE A 300 -32.15 -7.52 16.35
C PHE A 300 -31.53 -7.24 14.96
N ASN A 301 -31.95 -6.16 14.29
CA ASN A 301 -31.54 -5.91 12.91
C ASN A 301 -30.57 -4.71 12.74
N GLY A 302 -30.38 -3.89 13.78
CA GLY A 302 -29.65 -2.65 13.72
C GLY A 302 -28.19 -2.84 13.27
N GLU A 303 -27.45 -3.73 13.93
CA GLU A 303 -26.06 -4.03 13.59
C GLU A 303 -25.89 -4.54 12.14
N PHE A 304 -26.82 -5.37 11.68
CA PHE A 304 -26.82 -5.85 10.31
C PHE A 304 -27.05 -4.74 9.28
N GLN A 305 -27.98 -3.82 9.57
CA GLN A 305 -28.24 -2.67 8.70
C GLN A 305 -27.06 -1.67 8.68
N GLU A 306 -26.38 -1.49 9.82
CA GLU A 306 -25.14 -0.71 9.87
C GLU A 306 -24.03 -1.37 9.05
N MET A 307 -23.84 -2.68 9.19
CA MET A 307 -22.85 -3.45 8.41
C MET A 307 -23.11 -3.31 6.90
N ILE A 308 -24.36 -3.49 6.44
CA ILE A 308 -24.71 -3.30 5.03
C ILE A 308 -24.43 -1.87 4.58
N THR A 309 -24.78 -0.87 5.40
CA THR A 309 -24.57 0.54 5.04
C THR A 309 -23.10 0.87 4.90
N ARG A 310 -22.22 0.37 5.77
CA ARG A 310 -20.78 0.55 5.68
C ARG A 310 -20.18 -0.20 4.50
N HIS A 311 -20.44 -1.51 4.39
CA HIS A 311 -19.69 -2.37 3.47
C HIS A 311 -20.30 -2.45 2.07
N ALA A 312 -21.60 -2.64 1.93
CA ALA A 312 -22.20 -2.66 0.59
C ALA A 312 -22.25 -1.25 -0.01
N TRP A 313 -22.80 -0.29 0.74
CA TRP A 313 -23.01 1.06 0.23
C TRP A 313 -21.77 1.94 0.37
N GLY A 314 -21.03 1.86 1.51
CA GLY A 314 -19.84 2.64 1.79
C GLY A 314 -18.59 2.15 1.05
N ASP A 315 -18.35 0.84 0.98
CA ASP A 315 -17.13 0.32 0.35
C ASP A 315 -17.35 0.01 -1.14
N ILE A 316 -18.46 -0.63 -1.53
CA ILE A 316 -18.64 -1.13 -2.91
C ILE A 316 -19.29 -0.10 -3.82
N TRP A 317 -20.42 0.49 -3.40
CA TRP A 317 -21.16 1.41 -4.27
C TRP A 317 -20.54 2.81 -4.39
N THR A 318 -19.61 3.17 -3.51
CA THR A 318 -18.79 4.39 -3.59
C THR A 318 -17.61 4.28 -4.54
N ARG A 319 -17.15 3.05 -4.88
CA ARG A 319 -15.94 2.84 -5.70
C ARG A 319 -16.06 3.48 -7.09
N PRO A 320 -15.01 4.19 -7.56
CA PRO A 320 -15.04 4.90 -8.85
C PRO A 320 -14.95 3.97 -10.07
N GLY A 321 -14.55 2.70 -9.89
CA GLY A 321 -14.25 1.78 -10.99
C GLY A 321 -15.44 1.40 -11.89
N LEU A 322 -16.70 1.52 -11.41
CA LEU A 322 -17.91 1.33 -12.21
C LEU A 322 -18.93 2.42 -11.90
N PRO A 323 -19.58 3.02 -12.94
CA PRO A 323 -20.69 3.94 -12.73
C PRO A 323 -21.86 3.28 -11.99
N ARG A 324 -22.65 4.04 -11.23
CA ARG A 324 -23.85 3.56 -10.53
C ARG A 324 -24.86 2.89 -11.47
N HIS A 325 -25.00 3.41 -12.67
CA HIS A 325 -25.79 2.84 -13.76
C HIS A 325 -25.39 1.38 -14.02
N THR A 326 -24.11 1.13 -14.29
CA THR A 326 -23.59 -0.22 -14.54
C THR A 326 -23.73 -1.14 -13.33
N ARG A 327 -23.49 -0.62 -12.10
CA ARG A 327 -23.71 -1.39 -10.86
C ARG A 327 -25.16 -1.82 -10.73
N SER A 328 -26.11 -0.96 -11.07
CA SER A 328 -27.54 -1.27 -11.02
C SER A 328 -27.90 -2.42 -11.97
N LEU A 329 -27.43 -2.39 -13.22
CA LEU A 329 -27.64 -3.47 -14.21
C LEU A 329 -27.05 -4.80 -13.73
N ILE A 330 -25.82 -4.79 -13.21
CA ILE A 330 -25.13 -5.98 -12.67
C ILE A 330 -25.90 -6.53 -11.47
N THR A 331 -26.36 -5.68 -10.55
CA THR A 331 -27.12 -6.11 -9.38
C THR A 331 -28.46 -6.76 -9.80
N ILE A 332 -29.17 -6.19 -10.75
CA ILE A 332 -30.39 -6.78 -11.30
C ILE A 332 -30.10 -8.18 -11.88
N ALA A 333 -29.05 -8.32 -12.72
CA ALA A 333 -28.67 -9.60 -13.31
C ALA A 333 -28.32 -10.66 -12.25
N MET A 334 -27.58 -10.29 -11.21
CA MET A 334 -27.24 -11.20 -10.10
C MET A 334 -28.47 -11.65 -9.32
N LEU A 335 -29.41 -10.74 -9.03
CA LEU A 335 -30.64 -11.04 -8.29
C LEU A 335 -31.56 -11.98 -9.08
N ILE A 336 -31.60 -11.85 -10.42
CA ILE A 336 -32.29 -12.80 -11.29
C ILE A 336 -31.67 -14.19 -11.15
N GLY A 337 -30.34 -14.30 -11.29
CA GLY A 337 -29.67 -15.60 -11.19
C GLY A 337 -29.80 -16.26 -9.82
N MET A 338 -29.96 -15.50 -8.75
CA MET A 338 -30.12 -15.97 -7.38
C MET A 338 -31.61 -16.19 -6.98
N ASN A 339 -32.60 -15.89 -7.85
CA ASN A 339 -34.02 -15.91 -7.56
C ASN A 339 -34.44 -15.08 -6.32
N ARG A 340 -33.85 -13.88 -6.16
CA ARG A 340 -34.11 -12.96 -5.04
C ARG A 340 -35.18 -11.94 -5.45
N ASN A 341 -36.42 -12.35 -5.52
CA ASN A 341 -37.51 -11.55 -6.12
C ASN A 341 -37.83 -10.28 -5.31
N ASP A 342 -37.75 -10.31 -3.99
CA ASP A 342 -38.07 -9.14 -3.16
C ASP A 342 -36.98 -8.04 -3.32
N GLU A 343 -35.72 -8.41 -3.28
CA GLU A 343 -34.58 -7.51 -3.53
C GLU A 343 -34.59 -7.05 -4.99
N LEU A 344 -34.91 -7.92 -5.93
CA LEU A 344 -35.02 -7.61 -7.35
C LEU A 344 -36.13 -6.55 -7.59
N LYS A 345 -37.27 -6.69 -6.96
CA LYS A 345 -38.38 -5.71 -7.02
C LYS A 345 -37.90 -4.32 -6.53
N LEU A 346 -37.13 -4.29 -5.45
CA LEU A 346 -36.53 -3.06 -4.93
C LEU A 346 -35.58 -2.42 -5.96
N HIS A 347 -34.66 -3.19 -6.54
CA HIS A 347 -33.67 -2.69 -7.49
C HIS A 347 -34.28 -2.29 -8.84
N LEU A 348 -35.35 -2.94 -9.29
CA LEU A 348 -36.11 -2.52 -10.45
C LEU A 348 -36.79 -1.16 -10.23
N ARG A 349 -37.37 -0.90 -9.04
CA ARG A 349 -37.91 0.42 -8.68
C ARG A 349 -36.84 1.50 -8.64
N ALA A 350 -35.68 1.17 -8.11
CA ALA A 350 -34.54 2.10 -7.95
C ALA A 350 -33.76 2.34 -9.25
N ALA A 351 -33.96 1.55 -10.29
CA ALA A 351 -33.18 1.58 -11.51
C ALA A 351 -33.17 2.98 -12.17
N ALA A 352 -34.32 3.64 -12.22
CA ALA A 352 -34.46 4.99 -12.78
C ALA A 352 -33.61 6.05 -12.03
N ASN A 353 -33.42 5.92 -10.70
CA ASN A 353 -32.56 6.80 -9.90
C ASN A 353 -31.09 6.74 -10.33
N ASN A 354 -30.69 5.63 -10.94
CA ASN A 354 -29.35 5.36 -11.41
C ASN A 354 -29.18 5.56 -12.93
N GLY A 355 -30.20 6.16 -13.59
CA GLY A 355 -30.21 6.41 -15.03
C GLY A 355 -30.42 5.18 -15.91
N VAL A 356 -30.86 4.06 -15.35
CA VAL A 356 -31.13 2.81 -16.09
C VAL A 356 -32.53 2.91 -16.76
N THR A 357 -32.57 2.65 -18.06
CA THR A 357 -33.77 2.69 -18.88
C THR A 357 -34.50 1.34 -18.89
N ARG A 358 -35.78 1.36 -19.27
CA ARG A 358 -36.59 0.11 -19.46
C ARG A 358 -35.98 -0.78 -20.56
N ASP A 359 -35.48 -0.19 -21.63
CA ASP A 359 -34.86 -0.94 -22.72
C ASP A 359 -33.59 -1.65 -22.27
N GLU A 360 -32.78 -1.01 -21.46
CA GLU A 360 -31.59 -1.66 -20.87
C GLU A 360 -31.94 -2.80 -19.90
N ILE A 361 -32.99 -2.61 -19.08
CA ILE A 361 -33.52 -3.68 -18.23
C ILE A 361 -33.98 -4.86 -19.09
N LYS A 362 -34.72 -4.60 -20.18
CA LYS A 362 -35.16 -5.62 -21.13
C LYS A 362 -33.95 -6.42 -21.69
N GLU A 363 -32.87 -5.75 -22.09
CA GLU A 363 -31.66 -6.42 -22.58
C GLU A 363 -30.99 -7.29 -21.50
N VAL A 364 -30.94 -6.83 -20.25
CA VAL A 364 -30.45 -7.65 -19.12
C VAL A 364 -31.34 -8.88 -18.91
N LEU A 365 -32.65 -8.76 -19.00
CA LEU A 365 -33.57 -9.90 -18.87
C LEU A 365 -33.40 -10.88 -20.02
N MET A 366 -33.28 -10.39 -21.26
CA MET A 366 -33.03 -11.24 -22.44
C MET A 366 -31.72 -12.01 -22.30
N GLN A 367 -30.65 -11.37 -21.88
CA GLN A 367 -29.37 -12.05 -21.63
C GLN A 367 -29.47 -13.05 -20.48
N SER A 368 -30.17 -12.69 -19.39
CA SER A 368 -30.40 -13.58 -18.24
C SER A 368 -31.19 -14.84 -18.63
N ALA A 369 -32.07 -14.79 -19.62
CA ALA A 369 -32.79 -15.96 -20.13
C ALA A 369 -31.83 -17.06 -20.62
N ILE A 370 -30.69 -16.69 -21.19
CA ILE A 370 -29.69 -17.63 -21.70
C ILE A 370 -28.83 -18.19 -20.55
N TYR A 371 -28.39 -17.36 -19.61
CA TYR A 371 -27.43 -17.76 -18.59
C TYR A 371 -28.07 -18.24 -17.27
N CYS A 372 -29.28 -17.76 -16.96
CA CYS A 372 -30.02 -18.13 -15.74
C CYS A 372 -31.27 -18.98 -16.01
N GLY A 373 -31.62 -19.17 -17.29
CA GLY A 373 -32.77 -19.96 -17.73
C GLY A 373 -34.03 -19.14 -18.00
N ILE A 374 -34.79 -19.56 -19.01
CA ILE A 374 -36.01 -18.90 -19.49
C ILE A 374 -37.07 -18.71 -18.37
N PRO A 375 -37.28 -19.68 -17.47
CA PRO A 375 -38.29 -19.51 -16.39
C PRO A 375 -37.97 -18.35 -15.45
N ALA A 376 -36.69 -18.16 -15.07
CA ALA A 376 -36.25 -17.07 -14.20
C ALA A 376 -36.44 -15.71 -14.88
N ALA A 377 -36.03 -15.59 -16.15
CA ALA A 377 -36.22 -14.36 -16.92
C ALA A 377 -37.71 -14.05 -17.11
N ASN A 378 -38.56 -15.03 -17.45
CA ASN A 378 -39.98 -14.81 -17.63
C ASN A 378 -40.67 -14.32 -16.34
N ALA A 379 -40.36 -14.92 -15.19
CA ALA A 379 -40.86 -14.44 -13.90
C ALA A 379 -40.43 -13.00 -13.64
N THR A 380 -39.21 -12.63 -14.05
CA THR A 380 -38.70 -11.25 -13.88
C THR A 380 -39.36 -10.26 -14.84
N PHE A 381 -39.71 -10.65 -16.06
CA PHE A 381 -40.49 -9.77 -16.96
C PHE A 381 -41.82 -9.39 -16.31
N HIS A 382 -42.59 -10.35 -15.78
CA HIS A 382 -43.82 -10.05 -15.06
C HIS A 382 -43.60 -9.19 -13.80
N LEU A 383 -42.53 -9.45 -13.07
CA LEU A 383 -42.18 -8.64 -11.90
C LEU A 383 -41.86 -7.20 -12.31
N ALA A 384 -41.11 -6.99 -13.38
CA ALA A 384 -40.76 -5.67 -13.89
C ALA A 384 -42.02 -4.90 -14.36
N GLU A 385 -42.92 -5.54 -15.10
CA GLU A 385 -44.20 -4.98 -15.50
C GLU A 385 -45.01 -4.52 -14.27
N SER A 386 -45.17 -5.39 -13.26
CA SER A 386 -45.85 -5.04 -12.01
C SER A 386 -45.23 -3.83 -11.31
N VAL A 387 -43.92 -3.71 -11.31
CA VAL A 387 -43.21 -2.55 -10.71
C VAL A 387 -43.50 -1.26 -11.46
N TRP A 388 -43.51 -1.31 -12.79
CA TRP A 388 -43.81 -0.13 -13.60
C TRP A 388 -45.28 0.30 -13.51
N ASP A 389 -46.19 -0.63 -13.44
CA ASP A 389 -47.61 -0.33 -13.20
C ASP A 389 -47.84 0.35 -11.84
N GLU A 390 -47.16 -0.13 -10.78
CA GLU A 390 -47.17 0.50 -9.45
C GLU A 390 -46.58 1.92 -9.47
N LEU A 391 -45.61 2.21 -10.36
CA LEU A 391 -45.00 3.51 -10.51
C LEU A 391 -45.78 4.46 -11.46
N GLY A 392 -46.85 4.02 -12.08
CA GLY A 392 -47.64 4.80 -13.03
C GLY A 392 -46.92 5.11 -14.33
N VAL A 393 -45.93 4.32 -14.70
CA VAL A 393 -45.18 4.46 -15.94
C VAL A 393 -45.92 3.76 -17.06
N GLU A 394 -46.64 4.54 -17.90
CA GLU A 394 -47.39 3.99 -19.03
C GLU A 394 -46.55 3.11 -19.94
N SER A 395 -47.05 1.91 -20.24
CA SER A 395 -46.52 1.07 -21.31
C SER A 395 -46.76 1.81 -22.64
N ARG A 396 -45.71 2.25 -23.34
CA ARG A 396 -45.85 2.64 -24.74
C ARG A 396 -46.28 1.41 -25.53
N GLN A 397 -47.61 1.32 -25.81
CA GLN A 397 -48.09 0.44 -26.85
C GLN A 397 -47.55 0.99 -28.18
N GLN A 398 -46.65 0.23 -28.81
CA GLN A 398 -46.42 0.26 -30.24
C GLN A 398 -46.92 -1.02 -30.85
#